data_f2cd489283aa8a6fa3a5a26577059541
#
_entry.id   f2cd489283aa8a6fa3a5a26577059541
#
_cell.length_a   1.000
_cell.length_b   1.000
_cell.length_c   1.000
_cell.angle_alpha   90.00
_cell.angle_beta   90.00
_cell.angle_gamma   90.00
#
_symmetry.space_group_name_H-M   'P 1'
#
loop_
_entity.id
_entity.type
_entity.pdbx_description
1 polymer ?
#
loop_
_entity_poly.entity_id
_entity_poly.type
_entity_poly.pdbx_seq_one_letter_code
_entity_poly.pdbx_strand_id
1 'polypeptide(L)'
;ERKIPLTDEWIAIYREYLAQYEPVDQLFPWSPRRLEYLLEDISDEAGLEKHLSFKMCRWTSALTDFKKGMEPDRIRQKLGISKIQWREIRMKLRKLNRKDDAA
;
A
#
# COMPACT_ATOMS: atom_id res chain seq x y z
N GLU A 1 5.10 1.88 -16.82
CA GLU A 1 5.62 0.64 -16.24
C GLU A 1 6.64 0.95 -15.16
N ARG A 2 6.57 0.28 -14.01
CA ARG A 2 7.49 0.51 -12.90
C ARG A 2 7.82 -0.81 -12.19
N LYS A 3 9.00 -0.83 -11.56
CA LYS A 3 9.44 -1.97 -10.75
C LYS A 3 9.42 -1.56 -9.28
N ILE A 4 8.83 -2.41 -8.44
CA ILE A 4 8.77 -2.19 -7.01
C ILE A 4 9.51 -3.34 -6.33
N PRO A 5 10.55 -3.06 -5.51
CA PRO A 5 11.24 -4.12 -4.78
C PRO A 5 10.33 -4.69 -3.70
N LEU A 6 10.38 -6.00 -3.51
CA LEU A 6 9.59 -6.70 -2.52
C LEU A 6 10.47 -7.11 -1.34
N THR A 7 9.91 -7.08 -0.14
CA THR A 7 10.63 -7.51 1.06
C THR A 7 10.68 -9.03 1.15
N ASP A 8 11.66 -9.55 1.90
CA ASP A 8 11.76 -11.00 2.13
C ASP A 8 10.54 -11.53 2.88
N GLU A 9 9.98 -10.74 3.79
CA GLU A 9 8.75 -11.09 4.51
C GLU A 9 7.57 -11.27 3.54
N TRP A 10 7.44 -10.35 2.58
CA TRP A 10 6.39 -10.42 1.57
C TRP A 10 6.55 -11.66 0.70
N ILE A 11 7.78 -11.96 0.28
CA ILE A 11 8.10 -13.11 -0.56
C ILE A 11 7.75 -14.42 0.15
N ALA A 12 8.03 -14.52 1.46
CA ALA A 12 7.69 -15.69 2.25
C ALA A 12 6.18 -15.95 2.27
N ILE A 13 5.38 -14.89 2.51
CA ILE A 13 3.91 -14.96 2.48
C ILE A 13 3.40 -15.33 1.09
N TYR A 14 4.00 -14.77 0.06
CA TYR A 14 3.66 -15.06 -1.33
C TYR A 14 3.85 -16.55 -1.67
N ARG A 15 4.97 -17.12 -1.22
CA ARG A 15 5.25 -18.54 -1.42
C ARG A 15 4.24 -19.44 -0.71
N GLU A 16 3.82 -19.08 0.50
CA GLU A 16 2.76 -19.80 1.23
C GLU A 16 1.44 -19.74 0.45
N TYR A 17 1.11 -18.57 -0.08
CA TYR A 17 -0.09 -18.38 -0.88
C TYR A 17 -0.07 -19.29 -2.13
N LEU A 18 1.04 -19.32 -2.86
CA LEU A 18 1.19 -20.15 -4.04
C LEU A 18 1.04 -21.63 -3.72
N ALA A 19 1.60 -22.09 -2.60
CA ALA A 19 1.52 -23.47 -2.19
C ALA A 19 0.10 -23.88 -1.77
N GLN A 20 -0.64 -22.96 -1.13
CA GLN A 20 -1.98 -23.22 -0.61
C GLN A 20 -3.06 -23.15 -1.68
N TYR A 21 -3.01 -22.16 -2.58
CA TYR A 21 -4.09 -21.88 -3.52
C TYR A 21 -3.80 -22.27 -4.97
N GLU A 22 -2.54 -22.52 -5.33
CA GLU A 22 -2.12 -22.96 -6.67
C GLU A 22 -2.77 -22.16 -7.82
N PRO A 23 -2.63 -20.82 -7.84
CA PRO A 23 -3.26 -20.01 -8.88
C PRO A 23 -2.73 -20.37 -10.28
N VAL A 24 -3.63 -20.44 -11.28
CA VAL A 24 -3.26 -20.87 -12.63
C VAL A 24 -3.03 -19.68 -13.57
N ASP A 25 -4.07 -18.92 -13.88
CA ASP A 25 -3.97 -17.82 -14.84
C ASP A 25 -3.74 -16.47 -14.18
N GLN A 26 -4.38 -16.24 -13.05
CA GLN A 26 -4.29 -14.98 -12.31
C GLN A 26 -3.90 -15.27 -10.87
N LEU A 27 -3.01 -14.44 -10.32
CA LEU A 27 -2.58 -14.57 -8.94
C LEU A 27 -3.77 -14.41 -7.98
N PHE A 28 -4.61 -13.40 -8.23
CA PHE A 28 -5.82 -13.13 -7.48
C PHE A 28 -7.02 -13.16 -8.44
N PRO A 29 -7.72 -14.30 -8.54
CA PRO A 29 -8.76 -14.49 -9.57
C PRO A 29 -10.10 -13.85 -9.19
N TRP A 30 -10.09 -12.71 -8.52
CA TRP A 30 -11.28 -12.00 -8.09
C TRP A 30 -11.37 -10.63 -8.74
N SER A 31 -12.61 -10.12 -8.87
CA SER A 31 -12.84 -8.77 -9.37
C SER A 31 -12.28 -7.74 -8.39
N PRO A 32 -11.98 -6.50 -8.86
CA PRO A 32 -11.56 -5.43 -7.95
C PRO A 32 -12.54 -5.20 -6.80
N ARG A 33 -13.83 -5.28 -7.06
CA ARG A 33 -14.86 -5.12 -6.03
C ARG A 33 -14.80 -6.22 -4.98
N ARG A 34 -14.56 -7.46 -5.40
CA ARG A 34 -14.40 -8.59 -4.47
C ARG A 34 -13.19 -8.39 -3.57
N LEU A 35 -12.08 -7.89 -4.14
CA LEU A 35 -10.87 -7.59 -3.38
C LEU A 35 -11.13 -6.49 -2.34
N GLU A 36 -11.94 -5.48 -2.66
CA GLU A 36 -12.33 -4.43 -1.71
C GLU A 36 -13.12 -5.01 -0.54
N TYR A 37 -14.07 -5.91 -0.80
CA TYR A 37 -14.81 -6.60 0.26
C TYR A 37 -13.91 -7.45 1.14
N LEU A 38 -12.92 -8.12 0.57
CA LEU A 38 -11.95 -8.89 1.35
C LEU A 38 -11.15 -8.00 2.29
N LEU A 39 -10.77 -6.79 1.85
CA LEU A 39 -10.11 -5.83 2.73
C LEU A 39 -11.00 -5.36 3.87
N GLU A 40 -12.28 -5.15 3.61
CA GLU A 40 -13.24 -4.80 4.67
C GLU A 40 -13.35 -5.92 5.72
N ASP A 41 -13.44 -7.17 5.26
CA ASP A 41 -13.48 -8.33 6.15
C ASP A 41 -12.22 -8.42 7.02
N ILE A 42 -11.06 -8.18 6.43
CA ILE A 42 -9.77 -8.16 7.14
C ILE A 42 -9.76 -7.04 8.18
N SER A 43 -10.28 -5.87 7.84
CA SER A 43 -10.39 -4.73 8.77
C SER A 43 -11.24 -5.08 9.99
N ASP A 44 -12.38 -5.73 9.75
CA ASP A 44 -13.29 -6.14 10.80
C ASP A 44 -12.65 -7.18 11.72
N GLU A 45 -12.00 -8.19 11.16
CA GLU A 45 -11.31 -9.22 11.93
C GLU A 45 -10.16 -8.64 12.76
N ALA A 46 -9.46 -7.65 12.22
CA ALA A 46 -8.35 -6.99 12.90
C ALA A 46 -8.82 -5.98 13.97
N GLY A 47 -10.13 -5.69 14.04
CA GLY A 47 -10.67 -4.74 15.00
C GLY A 47 -10.33 -3.29 14.71
N LEU A 48 -10.10 -2.94 13.45
CA LEU A 48 -9.78 -1.57 13.06
C LEU A 48 -11.03 -0.67 13.11
N GLU A 49 -10.85 0.56 13.56
CA GLU A 49 -11.97 1.53 13.64
C GLU A 49 -12.47 1.94 12.26
N LYS A 50 -11.57 1.96 11.26
CA LYS A 50 -11.89 2.34 9.90
C LYS A 50 -11.73 1.16 8.96
N HIS A 51 -12.58 1.06 7.95
CA HIS A 51 -12.44 0.06 6.91
C HIS A 51 -11.20 0.34 6.06
N LEU A 52 -10.37 -0.69 5.84
CA LEU A 52 -9.23 -0.59 4.95
C LEU A 52 -9.68 -0.48 3.50
N SER A 53 -9.00 0.38 2.74
CA SER A 53 -9.13 0.46 1.30
C SER A 53 -7.74 0.37 0.68
N PHE A 54 -7.67 0.04 -0.61
CA PHE A 54 -6.39 0.05 -1.32
C PHE A 54 -5.76 1.44 -1.34
N LYS A 55 -6.59 2.48 -1.39
CA LYS A 55 -6.12 3.87 -1.30
C LYS A 55 -5.42 4.14 0.02
N MET A 56 -5.98 3.66 1.12
CA MET A 56 -5.37 3.79 2.46
C MET A 56 -4.05 3.05 2.55
N CYS A 57 -3.97 1.82 2.01
CA CYS A 57 -2.74 1.05 1.95
C CYS A 57 -1.66 1.80 1.17
N ARG A 58 -2.03 2.40 0.05
CA ARG A 58 -1.14 3.18 -0.80
C ARG A 58 -0.60 4.42 -0.07
N TRP A 59 -1.48 5.16 0.64
CA TRP A 59 -1.09 6.30 1.46
C TRP A 59 -0.18 5.90 2.62
N THR A 60 -0.49 4.80 3.29
CA THR A 60 0.33 4.28 4.39
C THR A 60 1.72 3.91 3.91
N SER A 61 1.82 3.26 2.76
CA SER A 61 3.12 2.94 2.15
C SER A 61 3.94 4.20 1.87
N ALA A 62 3.31 5.21 1.26
CA ALA A 62 3.98 6.48 0.95
C ALA A 62 4.43 7.21 2.21
N LEU A 63 3.60 7.27 3.24
CA LEU A 63 3.95 7.90 4.51
C LEU A 63 5.08 7.18 5.21
N THR A 64 5.07 5.85 5.21
CA THR A 64 6.14 5.03 5.79
C THR A 64 7.47 5.32 5.10
N ASP A 65 7.49 5.34 3.77
CA ASP A 65 8.68 5.66 2.99
C ASP A 65 9.17 7.09 3.27
N PHE A 66 8.25 8.03 3.38
CA PHE A 66 8.55 9.44 3.70
C PHE A 66 9.22 9.57 5.06
N LYS A 67 8.69 8.88 6.08
CA LYS A 67 9.25 8.88 7.43
C LYS A 67 10.64 8.25 7.50
N LYS A 68 10.89 7.24 6.67
CA LYS A 68 12.20 6.59 6.58
C LYS A 68 13.25 7.43 5.85
N GLY A 69 12.85 8.57 5.30
CA GLY A 69 13.75 9.46 4.58
C GLY A 69 14.00 9.07 3.13
N MET A 70 13.10 8.27 2.54
CA MET A 70 13.21 7.94 1.12
C MET A 70 13.13 9.21 0.28
N GLU A 71 13.95 9.31 -0.75
CA GLU A 71 13.97 10.47 -1.65
C GLU A 71 12.59 10.70 -2.27
N PRO A 72 12.08 11.96 -2.24
CA PRO A 72 10.71 12.25 -2.72
C PRO A 72 10.43 11.77 -4.14
N ASP A 73 11.39 11.90 -5.05
CA ASP A 73 11.20 11.47 -6.43
C ASP A 73 11.07 9.94 -6.54
N ARG A 74 11.74 9.19 -5.69
CA ARG A 74 11.60 7.73 -5.63
C ARG A 74 10.22 7.32 -5.12
N ILE A 75 9.68 8.03 -4.12
CA ILE A 75 8.32 7.79 -3.62
C ILE A 75 7.32 8.04 -4.75
N ARG A 76 7.48 9.15 -5.49
CA ARG A 76 6.65 9.48 -6.63
C ARG A 76 6.65 8.37 -7.68
N GLN A 77 7.84 7.90 -8.05
CA GLN A 77 7.99 6.83 -9.05
C GLN A 77 7.36 5.53 -8.57
N LYS A 78 7.53 5.19 -7.30
CA LYS A 78 6.93 4.00 -6.69
C LYS A 78 5.40 4.06 -6.73
N LEU A 79 4.81 5.24 -6.49
CA LEU A 79 3.37 5.45 -6.58
C LEU A 79 2.86 5.49 -8.02
N GLY A 80 3.74 5.75 -8.99
CA GLY A 80 3.37 5.84 -10.41
C GLY A 80 2.55 7.07 -10.75
N ILE A 81 2.82 8.20 -10.11
CA ILE A 81 2.09 9.47 -10.31
C ILE A 81 2.95 10.53 -10.98
N SER A 82 2.31 11.54 -11.56
CA SER A 82 2.97 12.65 -12.22
C SER A 82 3.60 13.62 -11.21
N LYS A 83 4.49 14.49 -11.68
CA LYS A 83 5.10 15.54 -10.84
C LYS A 83 4.06 16.52 -10.29
N ILE A 84 3.03 16.81 -11.07
CA ILE A 84 1.96 17.72 -10.66
C ILE A 84 1.15 17.11 -9.52
N GLN A 85 0.74 15.85 -9.67
CA GLN A 85 0.03 15.11 -8.62
C GLN A 85 0.89 14.96 -7.36
N TRP A 86 2.19 14.76 -7.54
CA TRP A 86 3.12 14.60 -6.44
C TRP A 86 3.20 15.84 -5.54
N ARG A 87 3.10 17.05 -6.11
CA ARG A 87 3.14 18.29 -5.31
C ARG A 87 2.06 18.30 -4.24
N GLU A 88 0.83 17.95 -4.61
CA GLU A 88 -0.30 17.91 -3.67
C GLU A 88 -0.12 16.81 -2.63
N ILE A 89 0.29 15.63 -3.08
CA ILE A 89 0.49 14.46 -2.22
C ILE A 89 1.61 14.73 -1.23
N ARG A 90 2.70 15.33 -1.66
CA ARG A 90 3.83 15.68 -0.80
C ARG A 90 3.43 16.62 0.33
N MET A 91 2.59 17.60 0.02
CA MET A 91 2.06 18.51 1.04
C MET A 91 1.23 17.77 2.09
N LYS A 92 0.38 16.85 1.66
CA LYS A 92 -0.44 16.03 2.55
C LYS A 92 0.42 15.11 3.40
N LEU A 93 1.46 14.51 2.84
CA LEU A 93 2.39 13.65 3.59
C LEU A 93 3.12 14.43 4.66
N ARG A 94 3.54 15.65 4.38
CA ARG A 94 4.19 16.53 5.37
C ARG A 94 3.25 16.84 6.54
N LYS A 95 1.99 17.13 6.25
CA LYS A 95 0.98 17.39 7.28
C LYS A 95 0.74 16.18 8.16
N LEU A 96 0.60 15.00 7.56
CA LEU A 96 0.40 13.74 8.28
C LEU A 96 1.61 13.40 9.14
N ASN A 97 2.81 13.60 8.63
CA ASN A 97 4.04 13.36 9.38
C ASN A 97 4.14 14.28 10.59
N ARG A 98 3.77 15.56 10.47
CA ARG A 98 3.74 16.50 11.59
C ARG A 98 2.73 16.10 12.65
N LYS A 99 1.56 15.64 12.27
CA LYS A 99 0.53 15.16 13.21
C LYS A 99 1.03 13.99 14.02
N ASP A 100 1.69 13.03 13.37
CA ASP A 100 2.25 11.86 14.05
C ASP A 100 3.36 12.27 15.02
N ASP A 101 4.22 13.21 14.62
CA ASP A 101 5.31 13.71 15.46
C ASP A 101 4.78 14.53 16.64
N ALA A 102 3.65 15.22 16.47
CA ALA A 102 3.02 16.02 17.51
C ALA A 102 2.20 15.18 18.51
N ALA A 103 1.83 13.99 18.10
CA ALA A 103 1.13 13.04 18.96
C ALA A 103 2.08 12.27 19.86
#